data_136511758d69e476afcb9db8d743587f
#
_entry.id   136511758d69e476afcb9db8d743587f
#
_cell.length_a   1.000
_cell.length_b   1.000
_cell.length_c   1.000
_cell.angle_alpha   90.00
_cell.angle_beta   90.00
_cell.angle_gamma   90.00
#
_symmetry.space_group_name_H-M   'P 1'
#
loop_
_entity.id
_entity.type
_entity.pdbx_description
1 polymer ?
#
loop_
_entity_poly.entity_id
_entity_poly.type
_entity_poly.pdbx_seq_one_letter_code
_entity_poly.pdbx_strand_id
1 'polypeptide(L)'
;MTQWYLGIDLGTTGISAALLQSETQKVYPIYWQAEQTELSGIEDLPFTFRLTASIYYLDPQEKTTQGLIQRFKSLLNLGIPYHSVNSPELAGLPMIHWSEQQSLPLGGFREAWTALLSTLHPHRMLSGRRISPSKQPNRETPPIMALPNVYTVGAVGLDTIEFQQALNCLDGVVLGCSTASTEAYRFNLREAVLAAGIIKRPEQIFIIEDAIATLLYQFHLHPPDPDSTILIINIGATTTEIALAKLPQDLTEFKASQVVCHHLAYAGDALNQDIITQLLIQPEGSPFPIFNIPDVEFPEPGHPDLAKRYRLQQILQSDSTGLKLLEIAETLKFELQQSDVLTDAKHRYTLTLNNYSWEVSQRDLEQKIFIPFIQQLNRELNHLFSEQGISPIRISQAICTGGNGTWPTFSRWLRQKLPNALITQDSPHDQNHRDNNYSHCSRLAWGLAVLPLYFQVLDMSRHQYSDYFLLAELLRVFKEQPLSLSEVHQLLENRGVNTRSVSDRIIAILKGKLPSGLIPSPSDAIWFTLESQKNPDYQGLLEGALFYQDVDNNYFISLDRADLTRKYLAQLSLHSLQNWEEPLISYQS
;
A
#
# COMPACT_ATOMS: atom_id res chain seq x y z
N MET A 1 -14.77 -29.72 -5.51
CA MET A 1 -13.67 -29.08 -6.28
C MET A 1 -12.79 -28.36 -5.31
N THR A 2 -11.49 -28.53 -5.40
CA THR A 2 -10.53 -27.88 -4.51
C THR A 2 -10.59 -26.37 -4.68
N GLN A 3 -10.85 -25.64 -3.59
CA GLN A 3 -10.93 -24.18 -3.61
C GLN A 3 -9.56 -23.57 -3.33
N TRP A 4 -9.16 -22.63 -4.20
CA TRP A 4 -7.89 -21.94 -4.11
C TRP A 4 -8.07 -20.44 -3.91
N TYR A 5 -7.31 -19.88 -3.00
CA TYR A 5 -7.29 -18.42 -2.73
C TYR A 5 -5.86 -17.90 -2.77
N LEU A 6 -5.71 -16.70 -3.32
CA LEU A 6 -4.42 -16.03 -3.47
C LEU A 6 -4.37 -14.80 -2.57
N GLY A 7 -3.49 -14.81 -1.58
CA GLY A 7 -3.17 -13.63 -0.75
C GLY A 7 -2.00 -12.87 -1.36
N ILE A 8 -2.14 -11.55 -1.55
CA ILE A 8 -1.09 -10.69 -2.10
C ILE A 8 -0.85 -9.51 -1.17
N ASP A 9 0.35 -9.42 -0.62
CA ASP A 9 0.87 -8.26 0.11
C ASP A 9 1.52 -7.30 -0.89
N LEU A 10 0.92 -6.11 -1.07
CA LEU A 10 1.47 -5.03 -1.87
C LEU A 10 2.20 -4.04 -0.98
N GLY A 11 3.49 -4.23 -0.82
CA GLY A 11 4.34 -3.26 -0.13
C GLY A 11 4.90 -2.19 -1.06
N THR A 12 5.33 -1.05 -0.50
CA THR A 12 5.98 0.04 -1.25
C THR A 12 7.25 -0.41 -1.96
N THR A 13 7.99 -1.35 -1.38
CA THR A 13 9.26 -1.85 -1.90
C THR A 13 9.13 -3.12 -2.73
N GLY A 14 7.99 -3.82 -2.69
CA GLY A 14 7.79 -5.06 -3.42
C GLY A 14 6.48 -5.75 -3.08
N ILE A 15 6.16 -6.80 -3.85
CA ILE A 15 5.00 -7.66 -3.64
C ILE A 15 5.43 -9.02 -3.12
N SER A 16 4.64 -9.60 -2.22
CA SER A 16 4.76 -10.99 -1.76
C SER A 16 3.41 -11.68 -1.90
N ALA A 17 3.39 -12.99 -2.12
CA ALA A 17 2.14 -13.71 -2.30
C ALA A 17 2.18 -15.12 -1.70
N ALA A 18 1.01 -15.66 -1.37
CA ALA A 18 0.82 -17.01 -0.91
C ALA A 18 -0.50 -17.59 -1.42
N LEU A 19 -0.54 -18.89 -1.69
CA LEU A 19 -1.75 -19.62 -2.06
C LEU A 19 -2.28 -20.42 -0.87
N LEU A 20 -3.59 -20.40 -0.67
CA LEU A 20 -4.30 -21.30 0.25
C LEU A 20 -5.06 -22.35 -0.53
N GLN A 21 -4.89 -23.61 -0.14
CA GLN A 21 -5.81 -24.70 -0.46
C GLN A 21 -6.81 -24.85 0.69
N SER A 22 -8.05 -24.41 0.49
CA SER A 22 -9.03 -24.28 1.58
C SER A 22 -9.37 -25.60 2.26
N GLU A 23 -9.51 -26.69 1.50
CA GLU A 23 -9.88 -28.03 2.04
C GLU A 23 -8.84 -28.60 3.00
N THR A 24 -7.56 -28.42 2.68
CA THR A 24 -6.43 -28.92 3.50
C THR A 24 -5.93 -27.87 4.49
N GLN A 25 -6.40 -26.63 4.38
CA GLN A 25 -5.94 -25.44 5.13
C GLN A 25 -4.43 -25.19 4.96
N LYS A 26 -3.84 -25.72 3.91
CA LYS A 26 -2.40 -25.59 3.66
C LYS A 26 -2.09 -24.36 2.83
N VAL A 27 -1.08 -23.60 3.27
CA VAL A 27 -0.61 -22.40 2.59
C VAL A 27 0.73 -22.70 1.89
N TYR A 28 0.85 -22.20 0.66
CA TYR A 28 2.01 -22.38 -0.20
C TYR A 28 2.60 -21.00 -0.57
N PRO A 29 3.75 -20.61 0.02
CA PRO A 29 4.42 -19.38 -0.32
C PRO A 29 4.84 -19.32 -1.78
N ILE A 30 4.60 -18.18 -2.43
CA ILE A 30 5.01 -17.94 -3.82
C ILE A 30 6.39 -17.30 -3.84
N TYR A 31 7.22 -17.74 -4.80
CA TYR A 31 8.54 -17.20 -5.06
C TYR A 31 8.70 -16.75 -6.52
N TRP A 32 9.61 -15.80 -6.73
CA TRP A 32 10.05 -15.33 -8.05
C TRP A 32 11.52 -15.64 -8.24
N GLN A 33 11.88 -16.08 -9.44
CA GLN A 33 13.25 -16.30 -9.87
C GLN A 33 13.47 -15.52 -11.17
N ALA A 34 14.45 -14.60 -11.20
CA ALA A 34 14.78 -13.89 -12.41
C ALA A 34 15.37 -14.86 -13.45
N GLU A 35 14.95 -14.76 -14.72
CA GLU A 35 15.54 -15.55 -15.79
C GLU A 35 16.93 -15.00 -16.15
N GLN A 36 17.86 -15.90 -16.43
CA GLN A 36 19.21 -15.51 -16.85
C GLN A 36 19.16 -14.79 -18.20
N THR A 37 19.76 -13.61 -18.29
CA THR A 37 20.21 -13.07 -19.56
C THR A 37 21.57 -13.68 -19.89
N GLU A 38 21.81 -14.06 -21.15
CA GLU A 38 23.03 -14.75 -21.65
C GLU A 38 24.36 -14.08 -21.26
N LEU A 39 24.33 -12.92 -20.59
CA LEU A 39 25.48 -12.12 -20.17
C LEU A 39 25.92 -12.32 -18.72
N SER A 40 25.10 -12.98 -17.88
CA SER A 40 25.46 -13.24 -16.50
C SER A 40 25.94 -14.68 -16.34
N GLY A 41 27.23 -14.91 -16.34
CA GLY A 41 27.85 -16.22 -16.12
C GLY A 41 27.69 -16.79 -14.70
N ILE A 42 26.57 -16.53 -14.01
CA ILE A 42 26.24 -17.02 -12.66
C ILE A 42 25.24 -18.17 -12.83
N GLU A 43 25.67 -19.37 -12.51
CA GLU A 43 24.81 -20.54 -12.39
C GLU A 43 23.80 -20.31 -11.24
N ASP A 44 22.50 -20.40 -11.52
CA ASP A 44 21.36 -20.26 -10.62
C ASP A 44 21.23 -18.95 -9.82
N LEU A 45 20.45 -18.00 -10.36
CA LEU A 45 20.00 -16.84 -9.57
C LEU A 45 19.09 -17.31 -8.42
N PRO A 46 19.30 -16.79 -7.19
CA PRO A 46 18.48 -17.18 -6.05
C PRO A 46 17.03 -16.77 -6.26
N PHE A 47 16.09 -17.61 -5.85
CA PHE A 47 14.69 -17.26 -5.80
C PHE A 47 14.42 -16.32 -4.61
N THR A 48 13.42 -15.47 -4.76
CA THR A 48 12.99 -14.53 -3.71
C THR A 48 11.50 -14.67 -3.44
N PHE A 49 11.08 -14.53 -2.19
CA PHE A 49 9.67 -14.46 -1.80
C PHE A 49 9.09 -13.04 -1.90
N ARG A 50 9.87 -12.10 -2.42
CA ARG A 50 9.46 -10.72 -2.61
C ARG A 50 9.95 -10.19 -3.95
N LEU A 51 9.00 -9.92 -4.86
CA LEU A 51 9.30 -9.24 -6.12
C LEU A 51 9.41 -7.74 -5.85
N THR A 52 10.54 -7.14 -6.17
CA THR A 52 10.77 -5.70 -6.01
C THR A 52 9.80 -4.88 -6.86
N ALA A 53 9.16 -3.87 -6.28
CA ALA A 53 8.30 -2.93 -6.98
C ALA A 53 9.13 -1.90 -7.76
N SER A 54 9.73 -2.38 -8.85
CA SER A 54 10.61 -1.62 -9.74
C SER A 54 10.10 -1.75 -11.17
N ILE A 55 9.97 -0.62 -11.87
CA ILE A 55 9.44 -0.56 -13.23
C ILE A 55 10.32 0.39 -14.05
N TYR A 56 10.66 0.02 -15.26
CA TYR A 56 11.26 0.93 -16.23
C TYR A 56 10.16 1.76 -16.90
N TYR A 57 10.38 3.07 -16.91
CA TYR A 57 9.64 3.99 -17.76
C TYR A 57 10.29 4.05 -19.15
N LEU A 58 9.48 3.81 -20.17
CA LEU A 58 9.91 3.87 -21.57
C LEU A 58 9.35 5.13 -22.22
N ASP A 59 10.20 5.92 -22.88
CA ASP A 59 9.73 7.05 -23.67
C ASP A 59 8.88 6.53 -24.85
N PRO A 60 7.62 6.99 -24.99
CA PRO A 60 6.76 6.58 -26.07
C PRO A 60 7.29 6.95 -27.47
N GLN A 61 8.06 8.04 -27.58
CA GLN A 61 8.58 8.55 -28.86
C GLN A 61 9.92 7.90 -29.21
N GLU A 62 10.84 7.81 -28.27
CA GLU A 62 12.19 7.31 -28.50
C GLU A 62 12.33 5.81 -28.28
N LYS A 63 11.38 5.19 -27.58
CA LYS A 63 11.40 3.77 -27.13
C LYS A 63 12.65 3.42 -26.31
N THR A 64 13.27 4.44 -25.72
CA THR A 64 14.43 4.31 -24.85
C THR A 64 14.02 4.27 -23.40
N THR A 65 14.76 3.52 -22.57
CA THR A 65 14.53 3.48 -21.13
C THR A 65 15.00 4.80 -20.52
N GLN A 66 14.06 5.58 -19.94
CA GLN A 66 14.38 6.87 -19.32
C GLN A 66 14.75 6.75 -17.85
N GLY A 67 14.35 5.69 -17.15
CA GLY A 67 14.72 5.50 -15.76
C GLY A 67 13.98 4.37 -15.06
N LEU A 68 14.50 3.99 -13.91
CA LEU A 68 13.88 3.01 -13.01
C LEU A 68 13.02 3.75 -11.98
N ILE A 69 11.74 3.40 -11.92
CA ILE A 69 10.76 3.96 -11.01
C ILE A 69 10.50 2.95 -9.89
N GLN A 70 10.57 3.41 -8.66
CA GLN A 70 10.35 2.62 -7.45
C GLN A 70 9.49 3.38 -6.46
N ARG A 71 8.91 2.67 -5.44
CA ARG A 71 8.22 3.31 -4.30
C ARG A 71 6.97 4.12 -4.68
N PHE A 72 6.21 3.68 -5.67
CA PHE A 72 5.04 4.40 -6.23
C PHE A 72 3.69 3.93 -5.67
N LYS A 73 3.66 3.11 -4.60
CA LYS A 73 2.40 2.57 -4.01
C LYS A 73 1.44 3.69 -3.56
N SER A 74 1.95 4.77 -2.97
CA SER A 74 1.16 5.88 -2.45
C SER A 74 0.29 6.57 -3.52
N LEU A 75 0.71 6.54 -4.78
CA LEU A 75 -0.01 7.16 -5.88
C LEU A 75 -1.34 6.47 -6.23
N LEU A 76 -1.54 5.22 -5.81
CA LEU A 76 -2.84 4.56 -5.90
C LEU A 76 -3.92 5.20 -5.02
N ASN A 77 -3.55 6.03 -4.04
CA ASN A 77 -4.51 6.76 -3.21
C ASN A 77 -5.24 7.89 -3.93
N LEU A 78 -4.88 8.18 -5.18
CA LEU A 78 -5.46 9.24 -6.00
C LEU A 78 -6.44 8.64 -7.02
N GLY A 79 -7.57 9.34 -7.23
CA GLY A 79 -8.47 9.01 -8.33
C GLY A 79 -7.78 9.24 -9.67
N ILE A 80 -7.64 8.19 -10.46
CA ILE A 80 -6.92 8.22 -11.74
C ILE A 80 -7.94 8.28 -12.88
N PRO A 81 -8.16 9.46 -13.50
CA PRO A 81 -9.04 9.57 -14.65
C PRO A 81 -8.48 8.80 -15.84
N TYR A 82 -9.37 8.12 -16.56
CA TYR A 82 -9.04 7.56 -17.86
C TYR A 82 -9.21 8.62 -18.95
N HIS A 83 -8.18 8.84 -19.74
CA HIS A 83 -8.28 9.64 -20.93
C HIS A 83 -8.30 8.74 -22.17
N SER A 84 -9.24 8.98 -23.08
CA SER A 84 -9.26 8.33 -24.37
C SER A 84 -8.05 8.82 -25.19
N VAL A 85 -7.23 7.90 -25.67
CA VAL A 85 -6.09 8.19 -26.56
C VAL A 85 -6.53 8.91 -27.85
N ASN A 86 -7.82 8.82 -28.19
CA ASN A 86 -8.41 9.45 -29.37
C ASN A 86 -9.00 10.85 -29.10
N SER A 87 -8.94 11.38 -27.89
CA SER A 87 -9.34 12.76 -27.61
C SER A 87 -8.18 13.69 -27.99
N PRO A 88 -8.41 14.68 -28.87
CA PRO A 88 -7.38 15.64 -29.27
C PRO A 88 -6.95 16.58 -28.13
N GLU A 89 -7.54 16.48 -26.97
CA GLU A 89 -7.27 17.24 -25.76
C GLU A 89 -6.34 16.46 -24.82
N LEU A 90 -5.11 16.21 -25.25
CA LEU A 90 -4.00 15.79 -24.37
C LEU A 90 -3.63 16.86 -23.31
N ALA A 91 -4.25 18.02 -23.38
CA ALA A 91 -4.05 19.16 -22.50
C ALA A 91 -4.77 19.00 -21.15
N GLY A 92 -4.52 17.93 -20.40
CA GLY A 92 -5.19 17.77 -19.10
C GLY A 92 -4.91 16.46 -18.37
N LEU A 93 -4.01 15.62 -18.87
CA LEU A 93 -3.58 14.42 -18.14
C LEU A 93 -2.95 14.83 -16.79
N PRO A 94 -3.37 14.25 -15.66
CA PRO A 94 -2.70 14.49 -14.41
C PRO A 94 -1.25 14.00 -14.49
N MET A 95 -0.30 14.95 -14.41
CA MET A 95 1.13 14.69 -14.42
C MET A 95 1.70 14.90 -13.04
N ILE A 96 2.59 14.02 -12.64
CA ILE A 96 3.28 14.02 -11.36
C ILE A 96 4.73 14.44 -11.56
N HIS A 97 5.23 15.33 -10.73
CA HIS A 97 6.65 15.56 -10.59
C HIS A 97 7.31 14.37 -9.90
N TRP A 98 7.90 13.47 -10.70
CA TRP A 98 8.64 12.34 -10.16
C TRP A 98 10.00 12.76 -9.61
N SER A 99 10.67 13.65 -10.32
CA SER A 99 11.91 14.31 -9.90
C SER A 99 11.89 15.78 -10.36
N GLU A 100 12.90 16.56 -10.04
CA GLU A 100 13.00 17.94 -10.53
C GLU A 100 13.04 18.05 -12.06
N GLN A 101 13.51 16.99 -12.71
CA GLN A 101 13.72 16.96 -14.17
C GLN A 101 12.69 16.09 -14.91
N GLN A 102 11.91 15.29 -14.19
CA GLN A 102 11.04 14.29 -14.81
C GLN A 102 9.61 14.38 -14.29
N SER A 103 8.65 14.50 -15.20
CA SER A 103 7.23 14.40 -14.93
C SER A 103 6.66 13.15 -15.59
N LEU A 104 5.79 12.43 -14.87
CA LEU A 104 5.20 11.17 -15.30
C LEU A 104 3.67 11.23 -15.24
N PRO A 105 2.97 10.58 -16.18
CA PRO A 105 1.52 10.52 -16.15
C PRO A 105 1.03 9.66 -14.97
N LEU A 106 0.08 10.18 -14.20
CA LEU A 106 -0.51 9.47 -13.05
C LEU A 106 -1.09 8.10 -13.45
N GLY A 107 -1.71 8.01 -14.64
CA GLY A 107 -2.28 6.76 -15.16
C GLY A 107 -1.26 5.62 -15.32
N GLY A 108 -0.01 5.94 -15.63
CA GLY A 108 1.06 4.96 -15.78
C GLY A 108 1.34 4.15 -14.52
N PHE A 109 1.09 4.71 -13.32
CA PHE A 109 1.35 3.98 -12.07
C PHE A 109 0.38 2.83 -11.83
N ARG A 110 -0.87 2.91 -12.31
CA ARG A 110 -1.77 1.76 -12.30
C ARG A 110 -1.33 0.69 -13.30
N GLU A 111 -0.84 1.09 -14.46
CA GLU A 111 -0.23 0.17 -15.43
C GLU A 111 1.01 -0.52 -14.86
N ALA A 112 1.82 0.20 -14.09
CA ALA A 112 2.98 -0.35 -13.37
C ALA A 112 2.56 -1.46 -12.38
N TRP A 113 1.53 -1.24 -11.58
CA TRP A 113 0.98 -2.28 -10.70
C TRP A 113 0.37 -3.45 -11.46
N THR A 114 -0.33 -3.18 -12.57
CA THR A 114 -0.84 -4.23 -13.45
C THR A 114 0.30 -5.09 -14.00
N ALA A 115 1.42 -4.49 -14.40
CA ALA A 115 2.58 -5.22 -14.89
C ALA A 115 3.21 -6.13 -13.80
N LEU A 116 3.38 -5.61 -12.57
CA LEU A 116 3.87 -6.39 -11.43
C LEU A 116 2.94 -7.56 -11.11
N LEU A 117 1.66 -7.31 -10.96
CA LEU A 117 0.65 -8.31 -10.62
C LEU A 117 0.50 -9.37 -11.71
N SER A 118 0.69 -8.99 -12.97
CA SER A 118 0.60 -9.92 -14.09
C SER A 118 1.68 -10.99 -14.11
N THR A 119 2.73 -10.90 -13.26
CA THR A 119 3.67 -12.02 -13.03
C THR A 119 2.96 -13.23 -12.41
N LEU A 120 1.83 -13.02 -11.72
CA LEU A 120 0.99 -14.07 -11.14
C LEU A 120 -0.11 -14.60 -12.09
N HIS A 121 -0.11 -14.16 -13.36
CA HIS A 121 -1.10 -14.63 -14.35
C HIS A 121 -0.78 -16.06 -14.81
N PRO A 122 -1.74 -17.02 -14.79
CA PRO A 122 -1.49 -18.45 -15.02
C PRO A 122 -0.89 -18.78 -16.39
N HIS A 123 -1.26 -18.04 -17.44
CA HIS A 123 -0.78 -18.32 -18.81
C HIS A 123 0.59 -17.72 -19.15
N ARG A 124 1.20 -16.94 -18.29
CA ARG A 124 2.53 -16.35 -18.52
C ARG A 124 3.67 -17.32 -18.30
N MET A 125 3.46 -18.33 -17.47
CA MET A 125 4.48 -19.32 -17.12
C MET A 125 4.88 -20.25 -18.27
N LEU A 126 4.01 -20.38 -19.30
CA LEU A 126 4.23 -21.32 -20.41
C LEU A 126 4.98 -20.70 -21.60
N SER A 127 5.16 -19.42 -21.68
CA SER A 127 5.54 -18.80 -22.96
C SER A 127 6.87 -18.10 -23.00
N GLY A 128 7.76 -18.09 -22.01
CA GLY A 128 9.10 -17.47 -22.14
C GLY A 128 9.16 -16.19 -23.03
N ARG A 129 7.98 -15.66 -23.43
CA ARG A 129 7.88 -14.56 -24.36
C ARG A 129 7.85 -13.27 -23.56
N ARG A 130 8.78 -12.38 -23.88
CA ARG A 130 8.67 -10.95 -23.57
C ARG A 130 7.21 -10.54 -23.70
N ILE A 131 6.64 -10.01 -22.63
CA ILE A 131 5.31 -9.46 -22.67
C ILE A 131 5.36 -8.25 -23.59
N SER A 132 5.02 -8.46 -24.85
CA SER A 132 4.39 -7.39 -25.58
C SER A 132 3.05 -7.15 -24.88
N PRO A 133 2.68 -5.90 -24.59
CA PRO A 133 1.36 -5.59 -24.06
C PRO A 133 0.35 -6.29 -24.92
N SER A 134 -0.71 -6.81 -24.28
CA SER A 134 -1.79 -7.45 -25.02
C SER A 134 -2.09 -6.60 -26.24
N LYS A 135 -1.93 -7.17 -27.42
CA LYS A 135 -2.44 -6.58 -28.64
C LYS A 135 -3.96 -6.51 -28.49
N GLN A 136 -4.43 -5.50 -27.78
CA GLN A 136 -5.75 -5.01 -28.12
C GLN A 136 -5.61 -4.50 -29.55
N PRO A 137 -6.45 -4.94 -30.47
CA PRO A 137 -6.19 -4.81 -31.91
C PRO A 137 -6.12 -3.38 -32.47
N ASN A 138 -6.10 -2.33 -31.63
CA ASN A 138 -6.13 -0.93 -32.06
C ASN A 138 -5.29 0.03 -31.18
N ARG A 139 -4.27 -0.43 -30.44
CA ARG A 139 -3.39 0.52 -29.74
C ARG A 139 -2.01 0.55 -30.36
N GLU A 140 -1.71 1.64 -31.09
CA GLU A 140 -0.41 1.93 -31.70
C GLU A 140 0.66 2.44 -30.71
N THR A 141 0.32 2.63 -29.42
CA THR A 141 1.26 3.13 -28.42
C THR A 141 1.93 1.99 -27.65
N PRO A 142 3.26 1.96 -27.56
CA PRO A 142 3.99 0.98 -26.76
C PRO A 142 3.69 1.17 -25.27
N PRO A 143 3.89 0.11 -24.43
CA PRO A 143 3.72 0.23 -22.99
C PRO A 143 4.73 1.24 -22.43
N ILE A 144 4.22 2.16 -21.66
CA ILE A 144 5.03 3.20 -21.01
C ILE A 144 5.83 2.59 -19.84
N MET A 145 5.36 1.47 -19.30
CA MET A 145 5.93 0.82 -18.11
C MET A 145 6.30 -0.64 -18.38
N ALA A 146 7.51 -1.06 -18.00
CA ALA A 146 7.99 -2.42 -18.21
C ALA A 146 8.75 -2.96 -16.99
N LEU A 147 8.62 -4.27 -16.74
CA LEU A 147 9.39 -4.95 -15.71
C LEU A 147 10.89 -4.97 -16.06
N PRO A 148 11.79 -4.84 -15.07
CA PRO A 148 13.24 -4.89 -15.30
C PRO A 148 13.73 -6.25 -15.80
N ASN A 149 13.09 -7.33 -15.39
CA ASN A 149 13.47 -8.70 -15.73
C ASN A 149 12.27 -9.55 -16.13
N VAL A 150 12.53 -10.67 -16.78
CA VAL A 150 11.58 -11.78 -16.90
C VAL A 150 11.71 -12.66 -15.66
N TYR A 151 10.59 -13.12 -15.12
CA TYR A 151 10.56 -13.94 -13.91
C TYR A 151 9.85 -15.25 -14.13
N THR A 152 10.46 -16.34 -13.67
CA THR A 152 9.76 -17.60 -13.41
C THR A 152 9.15 -17.54 -12.02
N VAL A 153 7.91 -18.00 -11.88
CA VAL A 153 7.16 -17.94 -10.62
C VAL A 153 6.72 -19.35 -10.24
N GLY A 154 6.85 -19.70 -8.97
CA GLY A 154 6.43 -20.97 -8.42
C GLY A 154 5.92 -20.84 -7.00
N ALA A 155 5.46 -21.95 -6.42
CA ALA A 155 5.05 -22.01 -5.02
C ALA A 155 5.77 -23.17 -4.30
N VAL A 156 6.24 -22.90 -3.08
CA VAL A 156 6.95 -23.92 -2.30
C VAL A 156 5.99 -25.04 -1.92
N GLY A 157 6.31 -26.27 -2.33
CA GLY A 157 5.53 -27.47 -2.02
C GLY A 157 4.43 -27.81 -3.02
N LEU A 158 4.38 -27.10 -4.15
CA LEU A 158 3.60 -27.47 -5.34
C LEU A 158 4.53 -27.69 -6.52
N ASP A 159 4.21 -28.67 -7.36
CA ASP A 159 4.87 -28.76 -8.65
C ASP A 159 4.31 -27.71 -9.63
N THR A 160 4.99 -27.54 -10.78
CA THR A 160 4.63 -26.49 -11.76
C THR A 160 3.22 -26.68 -12.31
N ILE A 161 2.76 -27.91 -12.49
CA ILE A 161 1.44 -28.22 -13.05
C ILE A 161 0.34 -27.92 -12.03
N GLU A 162 0.53 -28.38 -10.77
CA GLU A 162 -0.38 -28.10 -9.66
C GLU A 162 -0.49 -26.59 -9.39
N PHE A 163 0.64 -25.88 -9.40
CA PHE A 163 0.67 -24.44 -9.22
C PHE A 163 -0.11 -23.69 -10.31
N GLN A 164 0.09 -24.09 -11.57
CA GLN A 164 -0.66 -23.50 -12.70
C GLN A 164 -2.16 -23.81 -12.61
N GLN A 165 -2.52 -25.03 -12.23
CA GLN A 165 -3.92 -25.40 -12.02
C GLN A 165 -4.56 -24.57 -10.90
N ALA A 166 -3.85 -24.37 -9.78
CA ALA A 166 -4.29 -23.53 -8.68
C ALA A 166 -4.57 -22.09 -9.14
N LEU A 167 -3.63 -21.48 -9.88
CA LEU A 167 -3.81 -20.13 -10.41
C LEU A 167 -4.94 -20.02 -11.46
N ASN A 168 -5.19 -21.06 -12.24
CA ASN A 168 -6.28 -21.08 -13.21
C ASN A 168 -7.67 -21.23 -12.56
N CYS A 169 -7.74 -21.79 -11.35
CA CYS A 169 -8.96 -22.12 -10.63
C CYS A 169 -9.10 -21.35 -9.33
N LEU A 170 -8.69 -20.08 -9.29
CA LEU A 170 -8.84 -19.23 -8.10
C LEU A 170 -10.31 -18.94 -7.83
N ASP A 171 -10.73 -19.18 -6.60
CA ASP A 171 -12.03 -18.79 -6.07
C ASP A 171 -12.02 -17.34 -5.57
N GLY A 172 -10.86 -16.82 -5.16
CA GLY A 172 -10.70 -15.44 -4.73
C GLY A 172 -9.25 -14.96 -4.63
N VAL A 173 -9.12 -13.64 -4.64
CA VAL A 173 -7.86 -12.91 -4.42
C VAL A 173 -8.05 -11.98 -3.23
N VAL A 174 -7.14 -12.04 -2.26
CA VAL A 174 -7.16 -11.23 -1.06
C VAL A 174 -5.96 -10.29 -1.05
N LEU A 175 -6.22 -9.00 -0.90
CA LEU A 175 -5.23 -7.93 -0.98
C LEU A 175 -5.13 -7.18 0.34
N GLY A 176 -3.92 -6.76 0.71
CA GLY A 176 -3.68 -5.92 1.88
C GLY A 176 -3.82 -4.44 1.55
N CYS A 177 -4.34 -3.68 2.52
CA CYS A 177 -4.29 -2.23 2.49
C CYS A 177 -3.98 -1.66 3.88
N SER A 178 -3.35 -0.49 3.92
CA SER A 178 -3.24 0.28 5.16
C SER A 178 -4.60 0.88 5.53
N THR A 179 -4.84 1.11 6.81
CA THR A 179 -6.01 1.88 7.28
C THR A 179 -6.02 3.32 6.76
N ALA A 180 -4.85 3.84 6.38
CA ALA A 180 -4.71 5.14 5.71
C ALA A 180 -5.08 5.13 4.22
N SER A 181 -5.35 3.95 3.63
CA SER A 181 -5.68 3.82 2.22
C SER A 181 -7.05 4.44 1.91
N THR A 182 -7.10 5.21 0.83
CA THR A 182 -8.31 5.87 0.35
C THR A 182 -9.24 4.91 -0.41
N GLU A 183 -10.46 5.34 -0.69
CA GLU A 183 -11.37 4.61 -1.60
C GLU A 183 -10.78 4.50 -3.01
N ALA A 184 -10.05 5.54 -3.46
CA ALA A 184 -9.32 5.50 -4.73
C ALA A 184 -8.28 4.38 -4.77
N TYR A 185 -7.57 4.15 -3.66
CA TYR A 185 -6.60 3.04 -3.56
C TYR A 185 -7.28 1.69 -3.79
N ARG A 186 -8.40 1.45 -3.11
CA ARG A 186 -9.16 0.19 -3.23
C ARG A 186 -9.67 -0.02 -4.66
N PHE A 187 -10.19 1.04 -5.28
CA PHE A 187 -10.64 1.01 -6.67
C PHE A 187 -9.48 0.73 -7.63
N ASN A 188 -8.40 1.52 -7.57
CA ASN A 188 -7.25 1.37 -8.46
C ASN A 188 -6.58 0.00 -8.34
N LEU A 189 -6.50 -0.52 -7.10
CA LEU A 189 -5.91 -1.83 -6.84
C LEU A 189 -6.76 -2.96 -7.44
N ARG A 190 -8.08 -2.90 -7.28
CA ARG A 190 -9.02 -3.86 -7.89
C ARG A 190 -8.90 -3.84 -9.40
N GLU A 191 -8.89 -2.65 -10.01
CA GLU A 191 -8.72 -2.51 -11.45
C GLU A 191 -7.38 -3.08 -11.94
N ALA A 192 -6.29 -2.88 -11.18
CA ALA A 192 -4.99 -3.44 -11.54
C ALA A 192 -4.98 -4.99 -11.51
N VAL A 193 -5.64 -5.60 -10.51
CA VAL A 193 -5.78 -7.08 -10.41
C VAL A 193 -6.60 -7.65 -11.57
N LEU A 194 -7.72 -7.00 -11.91
CA LEU A 194 -8.58 -7.39 -13.04
C LEU A 194 -7.84 -7.23 -14.38
N ALA A 195 -7.16 -6.11 -14.57
CA ALA A 195 -6.36 -5.84 -15.77
C ALA A 195 -5.16 -6.78 -15.90
N ALA A 196 -4.59 -7.25 -14.79
CA ALA A 196 -3.56 -8.27 -14.77
C ALA A 196 -4.09 -9.67 -15.16
N GLY A 197 -5.40 -9.86 -15.19
CA GLY A 197 -6.06 -11.11 -15.58
C GLY A 197 -5.89 -12.25 -14.57
N ILE A 198 -5.54 -11.95 -13.31
CA ILE A 198 -5.39 -12.96 -12.25
C ILE A 198 -6.75 -13.59 -11.94
N ILE A 199 -7.79 -12.77 -11.92
CA ILE A 199 -9.16 -13.19 -11.71
C ILE A 199 -10.08 -12.41 -12.64
N LYS A 200 -11.28 -12.95 -12.92
CA LYS A 200 -12.17 -12.36 -13.95
C LYS A 200 -13.30 -11.53 -13.34
N ARG A 201 -13.71 -11.85 -12.11
CA ARG A 201 -14.90 -11.26 -11.50
C ARG A 201 -14.50 -10.38 -10.31
N PRO A 202 -14.94 -9.11 -10.27
CA PRO A 202 -14.59 -8.16 -9.22
C PRO A 202 -15.06 -8.60 -7.83
N GLU A 203 -16.17 -9.36 -7.72
CA GLU A 203 -16.71 -9.91 -6.48
C GLU A 203 -15.82 -10.98 -5.83
N GLN A 204 -14.83 -11.51 -6.55
CA GLN A 204 -13.84 -12.45 -6.03
C GLN A 204 -12.60 -11.74 -5.44
N ILE A 205 -12.59 -10.41 -5.39
CA ILE A 205 -11.48 -9.62 -4.86
C ILE A 205 -11.86 -9.06 -3.50
N PHE A 206 -11.09 -9.44 -2.47
CA PHE A 206 -11.25 -8.98 -1.10
C PHE A 206 -10.08 -8.06 -0.74
N ILE A 207 -10.36 -6.95 -0.07
CA ILE A 207 -9.34 -6.00 0.37
C ILE A 207 -9.53 -5.75 1.85
N ILE A 208 -8.54 -6.16 2.67
CA ILE A 208 -8.57 -6.04 4.12
C ILE A 208 -7.35 -5.28 4.65
N GLU A 209 -7.45 -4.80 5.88
CA GLU A 209 -6.37 -4.09 6.55
C GLU A 209 -5.19 -5.01 6.86
N ASP A 210 -3.97 -4.50 6.70
CA ASP A 210 -2.72 -5.22 6.95
C ASP A 210 -2.64 -5.74 8.40
N ALA A 211 -3.18 -5.00 9.37
CA ALA A 211 -3.26 -5.42 10.77
C ALA A 211 -4.14 -6.67 10.95
N ILE A 212 -5.28 -6.73 10.24
CA ILE A 212 -6.16 -7.90 10.28
C ILE A 212 -5.45 -9.10 9.66
N ALA A 213 -4.79 -8.93 8.51
CA ALA A 213 -4.02 -10.01 7.89
C ALA A 213 -2.93 -10.55 8.83
N THR A 214 -2.24 -9.65 9.58
CA THR A 214 -1.26 -10.05 10.59
C THR A 214 -1.88 -10.92 11.70
N LEU A 215 -3.07 -10.57 12.16
CA LEU A 215 -3.81 -11.38 13.15
C LEU A 215 -4.23 -12.74 12.59
N LEU A 216 -4.72 -12.78 11.35
CA LEU A 216 -5.12 -14.03 10.73
C LEU A 216 -3.95 -15.01 10.55
N TYR A 217 -2.76 -14.48 10.24
CA TYR A 217 -1.53 -15.28 10.26
C TYR A 217 -1.29 -15.90 11.65
N GLN A 218 -1.43 -15.07 12.69
CA GLN A 218 -1.24 -15.50 14.07
C GLN A 218 -2.29 -16.56 14.47
N PHE A 219 -3.55 -16.34 14.13
CA PHE A 219 -4.62 -17.29 14.43
C PHE A 219 -4.40 -18.65 13.76
N HIS A 220 -3.88 -18.63 12.54
CA HIS A 220 -3.66 -19.85 11.76
C HIS A 220 -2.51 -20.70 12.28
N LEU A 221 -1.38 -20.09 12.66
CA LEU A 221 -0.16 -20.82 13.05
C LEU A 221 0.01 -20.92 14.57
N HIS A 222 -0.36 -19.91 15.31
CA HIS A 222 -0.14 -19.79 16.76
C HIS A 222 -1.35 -19.13 17.41
N PRO A 223 -2.49 -19.83 17.51
CA PRO A 223 -3.72 -19.24 18.06
C PRO A 223 -3.45 -18.57 19.41
N PRO A 224 -3.77 -17.29 19.56
CA PRO A 224 -3.56 -16.55 20.80
C PRO A 224 -4.55 -16.99 21.87
N ASP A 225 -4.24 -16.65 23.12
CA ASP A 225 -5.17 -16.89 24.22
C ASP A 225 -6.47 -16.10 24.02
N PRO A 226 -7.63 -16.72 24.23
CA PRO A 226 -8.91 -16.02 24.24
C PRO A 226 -8.92 -14.85 25.22
N ASP A 227 -9.79 -13.85 24.98
CA ASP A 227 -9.96 -12.65 25.82
C ASP A 227 -8.66 -11.84 26.04
N SER A 228 -7.66 -12.06 25.18
CA SER A 228 -6.40 -11.36 25.23
C SER A 228 -6.41 -10.06 24.42
N THR A 229 -5.44 -9.18 24.68
CA THR A 229 -5.26 -7.94 23.92
C THR A 229 -3.93 -7.99 23.21
N ILE A 230 -3.98 -7.86 21.87
CA ILE A 230 -2.80 -7.91 20.99
C ILE A 230 -2.55 -6.53 20.43
N LEU A 231 -1.29 -6.10 20.47
CA LEU A 231 -0.78 -4.93 19.79
C LEU A 231 -0.07 -5.36 18.51
N ILE A 232 -0.38 -4.73 17.38
CA ILE A 232 0.32 -4.91 16.10
C ILE A 232 1.01 -3.60 15.75
N ILE A 233 2.28 -3.67 15.37
CA ILE A 233 3.04 -2.52 14.88
C ILE A 233 3.67 -2.91 13.56
N ASN A 234 3.18 -2.33 12.47
CA ASN A 234 3.70 -2.56 11.12
C ASN A 234 4.52 -1.34 10.69
N ILE A 235 5.85 -1.47 10.64
CA ILE A 235 6.75 -0.39 10.21
C ILE A 235 7.16 -0.64 8.77
N GLY A 236 6.40 -0.05 7.85
CA GLY A 236 6.62 -0.16 6.40
C GLY A 236 7.72 0.77 5.88
N ALA A 237 7.66 1.08 4.59
CA ALA A 237 8.55 2.07 3.97
C ALA A 237 8.02 3.50 4.16
N THR A 238 6.74 3.73 3.93
CA THR A 238 6.13 5.08 3.96
C THR A 238 5.33 5.38 5.22
N THR A 239 4.72 4.36 5.83
CA THR A 239 3.84 4.50 6.98
C THR A 239 4.17 3.49 8.07
N THR A 240 3.98 3.90 9.33
CA THR A 240 3.90 3.02 10.48
C THR A 240 2.44 2.89 10.89
N GLU A 241 1.92 1.68 10.94
CA GLU A 241 0.57 1.36 11.39
C GLU A 241 0.63 0.72 12.78
N ILE A 242 -0.26 1.16 13.66
CA ILE A 242 -0.37 0.68 15.03
C ILE A 242 -1.82 0.21 15.21
N ALA A 243 -2.00 -1.05 15.54
CA ALA A 243 -3.33 -1.59 15.75
C ALA A 243 -3.44 -2.30 17.09
N LEU A 244 -4.60 -2.15 17.71
CA LEU A 244 -4.95 -2.80 18.97
C LEU A 244 -6.17 -3.67 18.74
N ALA A 245 -6.03 -4.98 18.98
CA ALA A 245 -7.10 -5.96 18.86
C ALA A 245 -7.47 -6.51 20.24
N LYS A 246 -8.77 -6.44 20.58
CA LYS A 246 -9.34 -7.15 21.72
C LYS A 246 -9.98 -8.44 21.22
N LEU A 247 -9.45 -9.57 21.63
CA LEU A 247 -9.95 -10.85 21.18
C LEU A 247 -11.17 -11.28 22.00
N PRO A 248 -12.19 -11.88 21.36
CA PRO A 248 -13.31 -12.49 22.07
C PRO A 248 -12.88 -13.81 22.73
N GLN A 249 -13.74 -14.36 23.59
CA GLN A 249 -13.54 -15.68 24.18
C GLN A 249 -13.57 -16.79 23.13
N ASP A 250 -14.40 -16.64 22.10
CA ASP A 250 -14.42 -17.51 20.93
C ASP A 250 -13.85 -16.75 19.73
N LEU A 251 -12.69 -17.18 19.22
CA LEU A 251 -12.04 -16.56 18.07
C LEU A 251 -12.89 -16.67 16.79
N THR A 252 -13.85 -17.57 16.72
CA THR A 252 -14.82 -17.64 15.61
C THR A 252 -15.78 -16.46 15.56
N GLU A 253 -15.92 -15.72 16.66
CA GLU A 253 -16.71 -14.49 16.74
C GLU A 253 -15.90 -13.22 16.48
N PHE A 254 -14.59 -13.34 16.22
CA PHE A 254 -13.72 -12.19 15.97
C PHE A 254 -14.15 -11.44 14.71
N LYS A 255 -14.26 -10.09 14.83
CA LYS A 255 -14.66 -9.18 13.75
C LYS A 255 -13.66 -8.04 13.58
N ALA A 256 -13.55 -7.51 12.37
CA ALA A 256 -12.71 -6.35 12.06
C ALA A 256 -12.99 -5.14 12.98
N SER A 257 -14.23 -4.94 13.44
CA SER A 257 -14.61 -3.84 14.35
C SER A 257 -13.94 -3.90 15.74
N GLN A 258 -13.35 -5.05 16.10
CA GLN A 258 -12.59 -5.22 17.35
C GLN A 258 -11.12 -4.80 17.21
N VAL A 259 -10.73 -4.32 16.05
CA VAL A 259 -9.38 -3.79 15.77
C VAL A 259 -9.46 -2.28 15.63
N VAL A 260 -8.75 -1.55 16.48
CA VAL A 260 -8.60 -0.10 16.37
C VAL A 260 -7.21 0.20 15.84
N CYS A 261 -7.15 1.00 14.79
CA CYS A 261 -5.90 1.29 14.09
C CYS A 261 -5.60 2.79 14.09
N HIS A 262 -4.34 3.12 14.35
CA HIS A 262 -3.74 4.42 14.10
C HIS A 262 -2.64 4.29 13.06
N HIS A 263 -2.32 5.38 12.38
CA HIS A 263 -1.22 5.41 11.44
C HIS A 263 -0.37 6.67 11.62
N LEU A 264 0.92 6.53 11.36
CA LEU A 264 1.90 7.60 11.36
C LEU A 264 2.54 7.63 9.97
N ALA A 265 2.50 8.78 9.31
CA ALA A 265 3.15 8.98 8.00
C ALA A 265 4.67 9.19 8.15
N TYR A 266 5.29 8.31 8.90
CA TYR A 266 6.73 8.28 9.16
C TYR A 266 7.18 6.84 9.32
N ALA A 267 8.10 6.38 8.46
CA ALA A 267 8.63 5.03 8.46
C ALA A 267 9.98 4.95 7.73
N GLY A 268 10.30 3.83 7.09
CA GLY A 268 11.60 3.56 6.51
C GLY A 268 12.17 4.63 5.58
N ASP A 269 11.34 5.26 4.74
CA ASP A 269 11.78 6.30 3.81
C ASP A 269 12.13 7.60 4.53
N ALA A 270 11.33 7.97 5.54
CA ALA A 270 11.62 9.13 6.38
C ALA A 270 12.90 8.91 7.21
N LEU A 271 13.11 7.69 7.71
CA LEU A 271 14.36 7.32 8.39
C LEU A 271 15.58 7.42 7.48
N ASN A 272 15.47 7.00 6.20
CA ASN A 272 16.56 7.19 5.23
C ASN A 272 16.87 8.67 5.04
N GLN A 273 15.85 9.51 4.91
CA GLN A 273 16.03 10.96 4.79
C GLN A 273 16.68 11.56 6.04
N ASP A 274 16.29 11.12 7.23
CA ASP A 274 16.89 11.59 8.48
C ASP A 274 18.37 11.14 8.59
N ILE A 275 18.70 9.91 8.19
CA ILE A 275 20.09 9.45 8.09
C ILE A 275 20.89 10.37 7.15
N ILE A 276 20.34 10.65 5.97
CA ILE A 276 21.02 11.51 5.00
C ILE A 276 21.23 12.91 5.57
N THR A 277 20.20 13.53 6.12
CA THR A 277 20.27 14.92 6.59
C THR A 277 21.09 15.08 7.86
N GLN A 278 21.06 14.12 8.79
CA GLN A 278 21.71 14.24 10.09
C GLN A 278 23.12 13.64 10.14
N LEU A 279 23.41 12.66 9.28
CA LEU A 279 24.66 11.89 9.37
C LEU A 279 25.53 11.94 8.12
N LEU A 280 24.95 12.21 6.94
CA LEU A 280 25.70 12.18 5.69
C LEU A 280 26.00 13.57 5.14
N ILE A 281 25.08 14.54 5.24
CA ILE A 281 25.22 15.87 4.62
C ILE A 281 25.69 16.94 5.63
N GLN A 282 25.31 16.86 6.90
CA GLN A 282 25.55 17.92 7.90
C GLN A 282 26.69 17.73 8.90
N PRO A 283 27.45 16.61 8.99
CA PRO A 283 28.54 16.53 9.95
C PRO A 283 29.58 17.63 9.72
N GLU A 284 30.05 18.28 10.80
CA GLU A 284 31.21 19.16 10.76
C GLU A 284 32.38 18.40 10.13
N GLY A 285 32.93 18.92 9.04
CA GLY A 285 33.98 18.24 8.28
C GLY A 285 33.44 17.26 7.22
N SER A 286 32.14 17.26 6.94
CA SER A 286 31.57 16.46 5.85
C SER A 286 32.33 16.71 4.55
N PRO A 287 32.81 15.65 3.87
CA PRO A 287 33.45 15.79 2.55
C PRO A 287 32.46 16.14 1.42
N PHE A 288 31.18 16.39 1.75
CA PHE A 288 30.14 16.72 0.79
C PHE A 288 29.76 18.20 0.71
N PRO A 289 30.64 19.07 0.21
CA PRO A 289 30.19 20.38 -0.25
C PRO A 289 29.32 20.26 -1.53
N ILE A 290 29.17 19.03 -2.04
CA ILE A 290 28.65 18.75 -3.39
C ILE A 290 27.12 18.67 -3.42
N PHE A 291 26.48 18.35 -2.30
CA PHE A 291 25.02 18.41 -2.19
C PHE A 291 24.62 19.76 -1.61
N ASN A 292 24.95 20.83 -2.34
CA ASN A 292 24.42 22.13 -2.05
C ASN A 292 22.95 22.12 -2.49
N ILE A 293 22.06 21.86 -1.53
CA ILE A 293 20.60 21.97 -1.72
C ILE A 293 20.29 23.43 -1.36
N PRO A 294 20.27 24.37 -2.31
CA PRO A 294 19.99 25.76 -2.00
C PRO A 294 18.52 25.86 -1.56
N ASP A 295 18.29 26.58 -0.47
CA ASP A 295 16.96 26.99 0.01
C ASP A 295 15.97 25.87 0.38
N VAL A 296 16.43 24.70 0.80
CA VAL A 296 15.56 23.62 1.30
C VAL A 296 15.64 23.52 2.83
N GLU A 297 14.51 23.74 3.48
CA GLU A 297 14.36 23.39 4.88
C GLU A 297 14.26 21.87 5.04
N PHE A 298 15.18 21.28 5.79
CA PHE A 298 15.13 19.86 6.09
C PHE A 298 14.00 19.53 7.08
N PRO A 299 13.37 18.34 6.94
CA PRO A 299 12.44 17.87 7.96
C PRO A 299 13.16 17.59 9.27
N GLU A 300 12.49 17.82 10.39
CA GLU A 300 13.02 17.44 11.71
C GLU A 300 12.97 15.91 11.88
N PRO A 301 14.02 15.29 12.46
CA PRO A 301 14.03 13.86 12.73
C PRO A 301 12.85 13.42 13.61
N GLY A 302 12.20 12.32 13.21
CA GLY A 302 11.01 11.81 13.91
C GLY A 302 9.71 12.51 13.56
N HIS A 303 9.72 13.59 12.78
CA HIS A 303 8.51 14.30 12.35
C HIS A 303 8.05 13.86 10.96
N PRO A 304 6.74 13.67 10.73
CA PRO A 304 6.20 13.31 9.42
C PRO A 304 6.51 14.34 8.33
N ASP A 305 6.24 15.63 8.56
CA ASP A 305 6.44 16.78 7.65
C ASP A 305 6.44 16.41 6.15
N LEU A 306 5.27 15.97 5.66
CA LEU A 306 5.13 15.38 4.33
C LEU A 306 5.64 16.29 3.21
N ALA A 307 5.41 17.60 3.31
CA ALA A 307 5.82 18.54 2.28
C ALA A 307 7.34 18.62 2.15
N LYS A 308 8.06 18.79 3.28
CA LYS A 308 9.53 18.86 3.27
C LYS A 308 10.14 17.52 2.87
N ARG A 309 9.58 16.39 3.36
CA ARG A 309 10.05 15.04 3.02
C ARG A 309 9.86 14.74 1.55
N TYR A 310 8.73 15.13 0.99
CA TYR A 310 8.49 14.93 -0.43
C TYR A 310 9.44 15.78 -1.28
N ARG A 311 9.62 17.05 -0.94
CA ARG A 311 10.57 17.92 -1.66
C ARG A 311 12.00 17.37 -1.60
N LEU A 312 12.43 16.91 -0.42
CA LEU A 312 13.74 16.27 -0.26
C LEU A 312 13.85 15.00 -1.12
N GLN A 313 12.80 14.17 -1.17
CA GLN A 313 12.77 12.97 -2.00
C GLN A 313 12.93 13.29 -3.49
N GLN A 314 12.23 14.30 -3.99
CA GLN A 314 12.37 14.75 -5.39
C GLN A 314 13.82 15.16 -5.71
N ILE A 315 14.44 15.91 -4.83
CA ILE A 315 15.84 16.36 -5.00
C ILE A 315 16.79 15.16 -4.99
N LEU A 316 16.65 14.27 -4.01
CA LEU A 316 17.49 13.07 -3.93
C LEU A 316 17.33 12.16 -5.15
N GLN A 317 16.16 12.11 -5.75
CA GLN A 317 15.89 11.30 -6.95
C GLN A 317 16.37 11.98 -8.26
N SER A 318 16.64 13.27 -8.23
CA SER A 318 17.04 14.03 -9.42
C SER A 318 18.51 13.86 -9.80
N ASP A 319 19.35 13.39 -8.87
CA ASP A 319 20.79 13.29 -9.07
C ASP A 319 21.31 11.90 -8.68
N SER A 320 22.33 11.45 -9.40
CA SER A 320 22.99 10.17 -9.16
C SER A 320 23.63 10.06 -7.78
N THR A 321 24.10 11.18 -7.22
CA THR A 321 24.64 11.24 -5.85
C THR A 321 23.54 11.09 -4.82
N GLY A 322 22.39 11.72 -5.03
CA GLY A 322 21.22 11.58 -4.20
C GLY A 322 20.69 10.14 -4.14
N LEU A 323 20.62 9.47 -5.29
CA LEU A 323 20.27 8.05 -5.36
C LEU A 323 21.24 7.16 -4.58
N LYS A 324 22.55 7.40 -4.67
CA LYS A 324 23.57 6.69 -3.89
C LYS A 324 23.45 6.97 -2.40
N LEU A 325 23.11 8.20 -1.99
CA LEU A 325 22.87 8.52 -0.58
C LEU A 325 21.65 7.75 -0.02
N LEU A 326 20.59 7.61 -0.82
CA LEU A 326 19.43 6.77 -0.44
C LEU A 326 19.83 5.29 -0.28
N GLU A 327 20.66 4.76 -1.17
CA GLU A 327 21.18 3.39 -1.08
C GLU A 327 22.05 3.19 0.17
N ILE A 328 22.95 4.13 0.44
CA ILE A 328 23.80 4.12 1.66
C ILE A 328 22.94 4.16 2.93
N ALA A 329 21.93 5.04 2.98
CA ALA A 329 21.04 5.12 4.13
C ALA A 329 20.24 3.83 4.35
N GLU A 330 19.78 3.19 3.27
CA GLU A 330 19.11 1.87 3.32
C GLU A 330 20.06 0.79 3.87
N THR A 331 21.31 0.77 3.38
CA THR A 331 22.35 -0.17 3.84
C THR A 331 22.65 0.02 5.33
N LEU A 332 22.82 1.25 5.79
CA LEU A 332 23.04 1.56 7.21
C LEU A 332 21.89 1.08 8.09
N LYS A 333 20.65 1.24 7.66
CA LYS A 333 19.51 0.67 8.40
C LYS A 333 19.59 -0.85 8.49
N PHE A 334 20.00 -1.51 7.42
CA PHE A 334 20.14 -2.97 7.36
C PHE A 334 21.23 -3.48 8.29
N GLU A 335 22.38 -2.83 8.30
CA GLU A 335 23.51 -3.14 9.20
C GLU A 335 23.10 -3.07 10.68
N LEU A 336 22.25 -2.08 11.02
CA LEU A 336 21.70 -1.94 12.37
C LEU A 336 20.75 -3.09 12.76
N GLN A 337 20.05 -3.69 11.80
CA GLN A 337 19.18 -4.84 12.04
C GLN A 337 19.99 -6.11 12.38
N GLN A 338 21.22 -6.21 11.87
CA GLN A 338 22.05 -7.40 12.03
C GLN A 338 22.86 -7.39 13.33
N SER A 339 23.09 -6.22 13.92
CA SER A 339 23.96 -6.11 15.09
C SER A 339 23.20 -6.39 16.39
N ASP A 340 23.14 -7.66 16.78
CA ASP A 340 22.85 -8.08 18.18
C ASP A 340 23.94 -7.63 19.17
N VAL A 341 25.04 -7.10 18.68
CA VAL A 341 26.22 -6.73 19.44
C VAL A 341 26.11 -5.29 19.95
N LEU A 342 25.16 -5.06 20.85
CA LEU A 342 25.02 -3.79 21.57
C LEU A 342 26.04 -3.60 22.68
N THR A 343 27.05 -4.45 22.75
CA THR A 343 28.09 -4.38 23.76
C THR A 343 29.22 -3.44 23.42
N ASP A 344 29.29 -2.92 22.18
CA ASP A 344 30.38 -2.05 21.80
C ASP A 344 29.86 -0.71 21.22
N ALA A 345 29.73 0.30 22.09
CA ALA A 345 29.47 1.70 21.72
C ALA A 345 30.53 2.30 20.73
N LYS A 346 31.49 1.49 20.34
CA LYS A 346 32.59 1.82 19.42
C LYS A 346 32.37 1.33 18.00
N HIS A 347 31.27 0.65 17.71
CA HIS A 347 31.00 0.18 16.33
C HIS A 347 30.84 1.37 15.40
N ARG A 348 31.68 1.43 14.36
CA ARG A 348 31.69 2.47 13.35
C ARG A 348 31.52 1.83 11.98
N TYR A 349 30.66 2.44 11.17
CA TYR A 349 30.45 2.06 9.78
C TYR A 349 31.29 2.97 8.90
N THR A 350 32.21 2.42 8.13
CA THR A 350 32.97 3.17 7.13
C THR A 350 32.18 3.21 5.85
N LEU A 351 31.87 4.41 5.39
CA LEU A 351 31.13 4.68 4.18
C LEU A 351 32.05 5.29 3.13
N THR A 352 31.84 4.92 1.86
CA THR A 352 32.62 5.46 0.75
C THR A 352 31.70 5.90 -0.37
N LEU A 353 31.88 7.14 -0.83
CA LEU A 353 31.17 7.70 -1.99
C LEU A 353 32.08 8.68 -2.74
N ASN A 354 32.20 8.51 -4.07
CA ASN A 354 32.97 9.40 -4.94
C ASN A 354 34.38 9.74 -4.42
N ASN A 355 35.15 8.75 -3.98
CA ASN A 355 36.50 8.89 -3.40
C ASN A 355 36.56 9.53 -2.00
N TYR A 356 35.44 9.84 -1.37
CA TYR A 356 35.38 10.27 0.02
C TYR A 356 35.02 9.08 0.91
N SER A 357 35.66 9.01 2.07
CA SER A 357 35.37 8.01 3.09
C SER A 357 35.15 8.69 4.43
N TRP A 358 34.11 8.29 5.15
CA TRP A 358 33.79 8.81 6.47
C TRP A 358 33.17 7.71 7.35
N GLU A 359 33.14 7.95 8.63
CA GLU A 359 32.63 7.00 9.62
C GLU A 359 31.33 7.51 10.24
N VAL A 360 30.36 6.61 10.37
CA VAL A 360 29.13 6.82 11.12
C VAL A 360 29.15 5.91 12.34
N SER A 361 28.96 6.46 13.54
CA SER A 361 28.90 5.65 14.74
C SER A 361 27.48 5.11 14.97
N GLN A 362 27.38 3.91 15.53
CA GLN A 362 26.09 3.35 15.94
C GLN A 362 25.37 4.26 16.95
N ARG A 363 26.13 4.92 17.84
CA ARG A 363 25.58 5.87 18.80
C ARG A 363 24.89 7.06 18.12
N ASP A 364 25.47 7.60 17.05
CA ASP A 364 24.87 8.71 16.32
C ASP A 364 23.57 8.29 15.64
N LEU A 365 23.54 7.11 15.04
CA LEU A 365 22.33 6.52 14.47
C LEU A 365 21.23 6.38 15.55
N GLU A 366 21.56 5.81 16.71
CA GLU A 366 20.60 5.67 17.79
C GLU A 366 20.08 7.02 18.30
N GLN A 367 20.97 7.96 18.58
CA GLN A 367 20.59 9.23 19.20
C GLN A 367 19.89 10.19 18.24
N LYS A 368 20.35 10.29 17.00
CA LYS A 368 19.86 11.27 16.04
C LYS A 368 18.68 10.77 15.19
N ILE A 369 18.54 9.45 15.04
CA ILE A 369 17.54 8.84 14.15
C ILE A 369 16.51 8.01 14.93
N PHE A 370 16.97 6.99 15.69
CA PHE A 370 16.04 6.06 16.33
C PHE A 370 15.30 6.65 17.52
N ILE A 371 15.98 7.39 18.38
CA ILE A 371 15.33 7.98 19.56
C ILE A 371 14.20 8.93 19.14
N PRO A 372 14.38 9.86 18.18
CA PRO A 372 13.27 10.69 17.68
C PRO A 372 12.09 9.87 17.13
N PHE A 373 12.38 8.82 16.36
CA PHE A 373 11.34 7.92 15.85
C PHE A 373 10.57 7.20 16.98
N ILE A 374 11.30 6.61 17.93
CA ILE A 374 10.70 5.92 19.08
C ILE A 374 9.87 6.89 19.93
N GLN A 375 10.31 8.13 20.10
CA GLN A 375 9.56 9.14 20.84
C GLN A 375 8.24 9.46 20.15
N GLN A 376 8.24 9.60 18.82
CA GLN A 376 7.01 9.81 18.05
C GLN A 376 6.09 8.60 18.16
N LEU A 377 6.61 7.40 17.94
CA LEU A 377 5.84 6.17 18.06
C LEU A 377 5.25 5.98 19.47
N ASN A 378 6.00 6.35 20.51
CA ASN A 378 5.52 6.29 21.88
C ASN A 378 4.37 7.28 22.15
N ARG A 379 4.37 8.45 21.51
CA ARG A 379 3.24 9.39 21.59
C ARG A 379 1.99 8.80 20.99
N GLU A 380 2.09 8.20 19.81
CA GLU A 380 0.96 7.55 19.13
C GLU A 380 0.43 6.35 19.93
N LEU A 381 1.30 5.52 20.48
CA LEU A 381 0.91 4.41 21.36
C LEU A 381 0.19 4.88 22.62
N ASN A 382 0.71 5.93 23.27
CA ASN A 382 0.03 6.49 24.44
C ASN A 382 -1.35 7.06 24.10
N HIS A 383 -1.48 7.70 22.93
CA HIS A 383 -2.76 8.20 22.44
C HIS A 383 -3.74 7.06 22.24
N LEU A 384 -3.34 6.01 21.51
CA LEU A 384 -4.19 4.83 21.28
C LEU A 384 -4.59 4.13 22.59
N PHE A 385 -3.67 3.95 23.54
CA PHE A 385 -3.98 3.34 24.84
C PHE A 385 -4.93 4.19 25.66
N SER A 386 -4.77 5.52 25.66
CA SER A 386 -5.66 6.45 26.35
C SER A 386 -7.05 6.45 25.75
N GLU A 387 -7.15 6.49 24.42
CA GLU A 387 -8.42 6.44 23.69
C GLU A 387 -9.21 5.16 23.98
N GLN A 388 -8.49 4.03 24.02
CA GLN A 388 -9.11 2.71 24.27
C GLN A 388 -9.25 2.37 25.75
N GLY A 389 -8.78 3.23 26.68
CA GLY A 389 -8.80 2.98 28.11
C GLY A 389 -8.02 1.74 28.53
N ILE A 390 -6.94 1.40 27.82
CA ILE A 390 -6.13 0.21 28.04
C ILE A 390 -4.77 0.58 28.65
N SER A 391 -4.40 -0.12 29.72
CA SER A 391 -3.04 0.01 30.27
C SER A 391 -2.04 -0.86 29.51
N PRO A 392 -0.79 -0.42 29.31
CA PRO A 392 0.27 -1.21 28.67
C PRO A 392 0.49 -2.61 29.29
N ILE A 393 0.23 -2.77 30.59
CA ILE A 393 0.37 -4.07 31.29
C ILE A 393 -0.70 -5.10 30.87
N ARG A 394 -1.78 -4.67 30.22
CA ARG A 394 -2.85 -5.54 29.73
C ARG A 394 -2.57 -6.12 28.35
N ILE A 395 -1.52 -5.64 27.66
CA ILE A 395 -1.09 -6.21 26.39
C ILE A 395 -0.42 -7.56 26.65
N SER A 396 -1.00 -8.62 26.08
CA SER A 396 -0.47 -9.98 26.22
C SER A 396 0.56 -10.32 25.15
N GLN A 397 0.42 -9.72 23.94
CA GLN A 397 1.34 -9.94 22.83
C GLN A 397 1.51 -8.63 22.02
N ALA A 398 2.74 -8.39 21.55
CA ALA A 398 3.01 -7.35 20.55
C ALA A 398 3.69 -7.97 19.33
N ILE A 399 3.05 -7.81 18.16
CA ILE A 399 3.52 -8.35 16.88
C ILE A 399 4.09 -7.19 16.07
N CYS A 400 5.39 -7.28 15.75
CA CYS A 400 6.09 -6.28 14.97
C CYS A 400 6.37 -6.83 13.57
N THR A 401 5.84 -6.17 12.56
CA THR A 401 5.95 -6.55 11.16
C THR A 401 6.48 -5.39 10.31
N GLY A 402 6.68 -5.64 9.03
CA GLY A 402 7.24 -4.66 8.10
C GLY A 402 8.76 -4.64 8.11
N GLY A 403 9.35 -4.23 7.00
CA GLY A 403 10.80 -4.28 6.78
C GLY A 403 11.65 -3.50 7.80
N ASN A 404 11.04 -2.56 8.53
CA ASN A 404 11.72 -1.76 9.55
C ASN A 404 11.28 -2.09 10.99
N GLY A 405 10.43 -3.11 11.18
CA GLY A 405 9.95 -3.56 12.50
C GLY A 405 10.88 -4.52 13.25
N THR A 406 12.02 -4.88 12.65
CA THR A 406 12.89 -5.98 13.12
C THR A 406 14.06 -5.53 13.97
N TRP A 407 14.20 -4.24 14.26
CA TRP A 407 15.39 -3.70 14.96
C TRP A 407 15.49 -4.15 16.43
N PRO A 408 16.66 -4.55 16.88
CA PRO A 408 16.88 -4.94 18.28
C PRO A 408 16.60 -3.81 19.29
N THR A 409 16.93 -2.57 18.93
CA THR A 409 16.64 -1.39 19.77
C THR A 409 15.14 -1.19 19.93
N PHE A 410 14.37 -1.45 18.89
CA PHE A 410 12.91 -1.37 18.92
C PHE A 410 12.31 -2.42 19.85
N SER A 411 12.70 -3.69 19.73
CA SER A 411 12.18 -4.75 20.60
C SER A 411 12.58 -4.55 22.07
N ARG A 412 13.75 -4.01 22.32
CA ARG A 412 14.21 -3.68 23.68
C ARG A 412 13.34 -2.59 24.31
N TRP A 413 13.05 -1.54 23.55
CA TRP A 413 12.13 -0.49 24.00
C TRP A 413 10.72 -1.03 24.25
N LEU A 414 10.20 -1.89 23.37
CA LEU A 414 8.88 -2.51 23.54
C LEU A 414 8.81 -3.37 24.81
N ARG A 415 9.83 -4.16 25.12
CA ARG A 415 9.87 -4.95 26.38
C ARG A 415 9.82 -4.06 27.63
N GLN A 416 10.40 -2.87 27.57
CA GLN A 416 10.28 -1.90 28.68
C GLN A 416 8.89 -1.27 28.73
N LYS A 417 8.30 -0.97 27.57
CA LYS A 417 6.98 -0.34 27.46
C LYS A 417 5.84 -1.29 27.81
N LEU A 418 5.98 -2.57 27.45
CA LEU A 418 4.96 -3.63 27.54
C LEU A 418 5.51 -4.81 28.36
N PRO A 419 5.60 -4.67 29.69
CA PRO A 419 6.35 -5.63 30.51
C PRO A 419 5.77 -7.05 30.53
N ASN A 420 4.46 -7.19 30.23
CA ASN A 420 3.77 -8.49 30.23
C ASN A 420 3.58 -9.07 28.82
N ALA A 421 3.96 -8.33 27.78
CA ALA A 421 3.72 -8.75 26.42
C ALA A 421 4.80 -9.71 25.88
N LEU A 422 4.37 -10.75 25.21
CA LEU A 422 5.23 -11.53 24.33
C LEU A 422 5.53 -10.70 23.07
N ILE A 423 6.80 -10.30 22.88
CA ILE A 423 7.21 -9.54 21.69
C ILE A 423 7.60 -10.51 20.58
N THR A 424 6.85 -10.47 19.48
CA THR A 424 7.14 -11.24 18.27
C THR A 424 7.57 -10.29 17.16
N GLN A 425 8.74 -10.54 16.55
CA GLN A 425 9.27 -9.76 15.43
C GLN A 425 9.53 -10.67 14.24
N ASP A 426 9.46 -10.14 13.02
CA ASP A 426 10.02 -10.80 11.85
C ASP A 426 11.54 -10.87 12.01
N SER A 427 12.13 -12.03 11.80
CA SER A 427 13.59 -12.17 11.86
C SER A 427 14.15 -12.15 10.45
N PRO A 428 15.07 -11.22 10.11
CA PRO A 428 15.78 -11.26 8.84
C PRO A 428 16.71 -12.46 8.73
N HIS A 429 17.01 -13.14 9.86
CA HIS A 429 18.05 -14.18 9.97
C HIS A 429 17.60 -15.51 10.55
N ASP A 430 16.33 -15.87 10.46
CA ASP A 430 15.93 -17.23 10.85
C ASP A 430 16.40 -18.31 9.84
N GLN A 431 17.67 -18.14 9.39
CA GLN A 431 18.41 -19.12 8.58
C GLN A 431 18.73 -20.40 9.36
N ASN A 432 18.59 -20.42 10.68
CA ASN A 432 18.93 -21.56 11.52
C ASN A 432 17.80 -22.58 11.72
N HIS A 433 16.57 -22.25 11.37
CA HIS A 433 15.49 -23.23 11.28
C HIS A 433 15.47 -23.88 9.88
N ARG A 434 16.48 -24.75 9.63
CA ARG A 434 16.58 -25.56 8.42
C ARG A 434 15.37 -26.50 8.18
N ASP A 435 14.48 -26.61 9.16
CA ASP A 435 13.33 -27.51 9.12
C ASP A 435 12.02 -26.85 8.67
N ASN A 436 11.93 -25.51 8.56
CA ASN A 436 10.75 -24.83 8.06
C ASN A 436 11.09 -24.02 6.80
N ASN A 437 10.85 -24.58 5.62
CA ASN A 437 10.95 -23.92 4.31
C ASN A 437 10.07 -22.66 4.15
N TYR A 438 9.41 -22.19 5.22
CA TYR A 438 8.42 -21.11 5.22
C TYR A 438 8.92 -19.81 5.85
N SER A 439 10.13 -19.78 6.41
CA SER A 439 10.64 -18.64 7.22
C SER A 439 10.83 -17.33 6.44
N HIS A 440 10.73 -17.34 5.12
CA HIS A 440 10.96 -16.17 4.27
C HIS A 440 9.70 -15.58 3.63
N CYS A 441 8.52 -16.18 3.85
CA CYS A 441 7.27 -15.67 3.31
C CYS A 441 6.76 -14.49 4.16
N SER A 442 6.23 -13.47 3.50
CA SER A 442 5.54 -12.35 4.18
C SER A 442 4.39 -12.88 5.04
N ARG A 443 4.39 -12.53 6.34
CA ARG A 443 3.26 -12.83 7.25
C ARG A 443 1.96 -12.23 6.74
N LEU A 444 2.03 -11.05 6.11
CA LEU A 444 0.89 -10.40 5.51
C LEU A 444 0.33 -11.24 4.35
N ALA A 445 1.17 -11.67 3.41
CA ALA A 445 0.72 -12.50 2.29
C ALA A 445 0.07 -13.82 2.77
N TRP A 446 0.66 -14.44 3.79
CA TRP A 446 0.09 -15.62 4.43
C TRP A 446 -1.26 -15.34 5.09
N GLY A 447 -1.34 -14.30 5.93
CA GLY A 447 -2.56 -13.90 6.62
C GLY A 447 -3.69 -13.50 5.67
N LEU A 448 -3.35 -12.85 4.55
CA LEU A 448 -4.29 -12.58 3.46
C LEU A 448 -4.81 -13.87 2.83
N ALA A 449 -3.92 -14.82 2.54
CA ALA A 449 -4.33 -16.09 1.94
C ALA A 449 -5.30 -16.89 2.81
N VAL A 450 -5.15 -16.87 4.15
CA VAL A 450 -6.01 -17.63 5.07
C VAL A 450 -7.32 -16.94 5.42
N LEU A 451 -7.59 -15.71 4.95
CA LEU A 451 -8.87 -15.03 5.18
C LEU A 451 -10.10 -15.91 4.94
N PRO A 452 -10.17 -16.76 3.90
CA PRO A 452 -11.32 -17.62 3.65
C PRO A 452 -11.65 -18.60 4.79
N LEU A 453 -10.70 -18.91 5.66
CA LEU A 453 -10.94 -19.73 6.86
C LEU A 453 -11.61 -18.92 7.99
N TYR A 454 -11.67 -17.58 7.86
CA TYR A 454 -12.12 -16.63 8.87
C TYR A 454 -13.03 -15.56 8.27
N PHE A 455 -13.95 -15.93 7.38
CA PHE A 455 -14.82 -14.97 6.68
C PHE A 455 -15.67 -14.10 7.61
N GLN A 456 -15.96 -14.55 8.83
CA GLN A 456 -16.68 -13.77 9.85
C GLN A 456 -15.96 -12.47 10.22
N VAL A 457 -14.66 -12.35 9.93
CA VAL A 457 -13.86 -11.14 10.19
C VAL A 457 -14.25 -9.99 9.26
N LEU A 458 -14.77 -10.30 8.07
CA LEU A 458 -15.13 -9.28 7.09
C LEU A 458 -16.27 -8.38 7.59
N ASP A 459 -16.06 -7.07 7.54
CA ASP A 459 -17.13 -6.09 7.66
C ASP A 459 -17.85 -5.97 6.31
N MET A 460 -18.98 -6.65 6.18
CA MET A 460 -19.75 -6.72 4.95
C MET A 460 -20.19 -5.33 4.46
N SER A 461 -20.56 -4.44 5.37
CA SER A 461 -21.00 -3.10 5.01
C SER A 461 -19.89 -2.30 4.34
N ARG A 462 -18.67 -2.46 4.81
CA ARG A 462 -17.48 -1.79 4.29
C ARG A 462 -16.97 -2.40 2.99
N HIS A 463 -17.10 -3.73 2.85
CA HIS A 463 -16.58 -4.45 1.69
C HIS A 463 -17.62 -4.57 0.56
N GLN A 464 -18.92 -4.42 0.85
CA GLN A 464 -19.98 -4.53 -0.12
C GLN A 464 -20.09 -3.30 -1.03
N TYR A 465 -20.00 -2.07 -0.46
CA TYR A 465 -20.14 -0.83 -1.22
C TYR A 465 -18.92 0.07 -1.04
N SER A 466 -18.40 0.60 -2.14
CA SER A 466 -17.44 1.71 -2.09
C SER A 466 -18.18 3.04 -1.89
N ASP A 467 -17.47 4.07 -1.39
CA ASP A 467 -18.04 5.42 -1.32
C ASP A 467 -18.26 6.01 -2.71
N TYR A 468 -17.50 5.58 -3.73
CA TYR A 468 -17.72 5.94 -5.12
C TYR A 468 -19.07 5.41 -5.63
N PHE A 469 -19.39 4.17 -5.31
CA PHE A 469 -20.69 3.58 -5.62
C PHE A 469 -21.82 4.32 -4.90
N LEU A 470 -21.69 4.57 -3.59
CA LEU A 470 -22.71 5.30 -2.81
C LEU A 470 -22.94 6.71 -3.34
N LEU A 471 -21.89 7.42 -3.72
CA LEU A 471 -21.99 8.72 -4.36
C LEU A 471 -22.73 8.65 -5.70
N ALA A 472 -22.38 7.67 -6.55
CA ALA A 472 -23.06 7.48 -7.83
C ALA A 472 -24.56 7.19 -7.65
N GLU A 473 -24.94 6.36 -6.67
CA GLU A 473 -26.34 6.07 -6.37
C GLU A 473 -27.08 7.29 -5.80
N LEU A 474 -26.44 8.08 -4.93
CA LEU A 474 -26.99 9.36 -4.47
C LEU A 474 -27.25 10.31 -5.64
N LEU A 475 -26.31 10.44 -6.58
CA LEU A 475 -26.47 11.27 -7.78
C LEU A 475 -27.63 10.80 -8.69
N ARG A 476 -28.05 9.53 -8.60
CA ARG A 476 -29.18 8.98 -9.37
C ARG A 476 -30.53 9.22 -8.69
N VAL A 477 -30.59 9.16 -7.36
CA VAL A 477 -31.85 9.32 -6.63
C VAL A 477 -32.24 10.78 -6.43
N PHE A 478 -31.26 11.70 -6.31
CA PHE A 478 -31.52 13.13 -6.21
C PHE A 478 -31.90 13.74 -7.58
N LYS A 479 -33.01 14.49 -7.57
CA LYS A 479 -33.50 15.30 -8.68
C LYS A 479 -33.62 16.74 -8.21
N GLU A 480 -34.59 17.48 -8.73
CA GLU A 480 -34.80 18.90 -8.39
C GLU A 480 -35.45 19.12 -7.02
N GLN A 481 -36.11 18.11 -6.44
CA GLN A 481 -36.85 18.25 -5.18
C GLN A 481 -35.97 17.86 -3.97
N PRO A 482 -36.10 18.59 -2.87
CA PRO A 482 -35.47 18.19 -1.62
C PRO A 482 -36.04 16.85 -1.11
N LEU A 483 -35.18 16.06 -0.45
CA LEU A 483 -35.53 14.76 0.11
C LEU A 483 -35.15 14.71 1.58
N SER A 484 -36.03 14.22 2.43
CA SER A 484 -35.68 13.86 3.79
C SER A 484 -34.72 12.66 3.81
N LEU A 485 -33.99 12.48 4.89
CA LEU A 485 -33.08 11.33 5.03
C LEU A 485 -33.80 9.99 4.88
N SER A 486 -35.04 9.89 5.36
CA SER A 486 -35.88 8.69 5.24
C SER A 486 -36.25 8.39 3.77
N GLU A 487 -36.57 9.41 2.99
CA GLU A 487 -36.86 9.27 1.56
C GLU A 487 -35.60 8.88 0.78
N VAL A 488 -34.44 9.47 1.11
CA VAL A 488 -33.15 9.07 0.51
C VAL A 488 -32.88 7.59 0.77
N HIS A 489 -33.05 7.13 2.02
CA HIS A 489 -32.87 5.71 2.36
C HIS A 489 -33.85 4.82 1.57
N GLN A 490 -35.13 5.17 1.53
CA GLN A 490 -36.14 4.41 0.79
C GLN A 490 -35.84 4.33 -0.71
N LEU A 491 -35.41 5.43 -1.33
CA LEU A 491 -35.04 5.46 -2.74
C LEU A 491 -33.81 4.60 -3.03
N LEU A 492 -32.81 4.63 -2.14
CA LEU A 492 -31.63 3.78 -2.26
C LEU A 492 -31.96 2.29 -2.04
N GLU A 493 -32.84 1.97 -1.08
CA GLU A 493 -33.31 0.60 -0.84
C GLU A 493 -34.09 0.05 -2.04
N ASN A 494 -34.91 0.88 -2.67
CA ASN A 494 -35.59 0.50 -3.92
C ASN A 494 -34.63 0.18 -5.07
N ARG A 495 -33.38 0.64 -4.97
CA ARG A 495 -32.28 0.34 -5.91
C ARG A 495 -31.37 -0.80 -5.43
N GLY A 496 -31.73 -1.46 -4.35
CA GLY A 496 -31.00 -2.62 -3.81
C GLY A 496 -29.86 -2.29 -2.83
N VAL A 497 -29.71 -1.02 -2.43
CA VAL A 497 -28.71 -0.63 -1.43
C VAL A 497 -29.19 -0.95 -0.02
N ASN A 498 -28.42 -1.70 0.75
CA ASN A 498 -28.70 -1.93 2.17
C ASN A 498 -28.30 -0.69 3.00
N THR A 499 -29.23 0.28 3.12
CA THR A 499 -28.96 1.56 3.78
C THR A 499 -28.66 1.43 5.26
N ARG A 500 -29.16 0.39 5.94
CA ARG A 500 -28.90 0.16 7.38
C ARG A 500 -27.42 -0.04 7.66
N SER A 501 -26.72 -0.72 6.76
CA SER A 501 -25.29 -1.02 6.93
C SER A 501 -24.36 0.17 6.59
N VAL A 502 -24.84 1.17 5.84
CA VAL A 502 -24.02 2.27 5.31
C VAL A 502 -24.57 3.66 5.61
N SER A 503 -25.56 3.77 6.50
CA SER A 503 -26.24 5.03 6.83
C SER A 503 -25.28 6.16 7.19
N ASP A 504 -24.28 5.89 8.04
CA ASP A 504 -23.33 6.90 8.48
C ASP A 504 -22.49 7.44 7.30
N ARG A 505 -22.14 6.57 6.35
CA ARG A 505 -21.39 6.95 5.13
C ARG A 505 -22.27 7.79 4.19
N ILE A 506 -23.53 7.41 4.00
CA ILE A 506 -24.52 8.18 3.25
C ILE A 506 -24.65 9.59 3.85
N ILE A 507 -24.86 9.68 5.17
CA ILE A 507 -24.96 10.96 5.88
C ILE A 507 -23.68 11.79 5.73
N ALA A 508 -22.51 11.17 5.80
CA ALA A 508 -21.23 11.87 5.61
C ALA A 508 -21.12 12.49 4.21
N ILE A 509 -21.53 11.77 3.15
CA ILE A 509 -21.54 12.27 1.78
C ILE A 509 -22.55 13.41 1.64
N LEU A 510 -23.75 13.28 2.19
CA LEU A 510 -24.79 14.33 2.18
C LEU A 510 -24.34 15.59 2.92
N LYS A 511 -23.49 15.48 3.93
CA LYS A 511 -22.85 16.60 4.65
C LYS A 511 -21.63 17.19 3.94
N GLY A 512 -21.37 16.78 2.69
CA GLY A 512 -20.30 17.33 1.85
C GLY A 512 -18.97 16.58 1.91
N LYS A 513 -18.89 15.44 2.62
CA LYS A 513 -17.67 14.63 2.66
C LYS A 513 -17.61 13.73 1.44
N LEU A 514 -16.97 14.18 0.37
CA LEU A 514 -16.74 13.37 -0.82
C LEU A 514 -15.87 12.13 -0.51
N PRO A 515 -15.98 11.04 -1.31
CA PRO A 515 -15.12 9.87 -1.18
C PRO A 515 -13.63 10.23 -1.18
N SER A 516 -12.88 9.65 -0.27
CA SER A 516 -11.45 9.94 -0.11
C SER A 516 -10.66 9.52 -1.35
N GLY A 517 -9.79 10.39 -1.81
CA GLY A 517 -8.99 10.20 -3.01
C GLY A 517 -9.73 10.46 -4.33
N LEU A 518 -11.02 10.81 -4.31
CA LEU A 518 -11.79 11.17 -5.52
C LEU A 518 -11.13 12.35 -6.24
N ILE A 519 -10.75 13.35 -5.48
CA ILE A 519 -9.94 14.49 -5.92
C ILE A 519 -8.69 14.59 -5.06
N PRO A 520 -7.56 15.10 -5.60
CA PRO A 520 -6.36 15.30 -4.80
C PRO A 520 -6.63 16.23 -3.60
N SER A 521 -6.15 15.83 -2.42
CA SER A 521 -6.16 16.69 -1.24
C SER A 521 -5.08 17.77 -1.35
N PRO A 522 -5.11 18.83 -0.53
CA PRO A 522 -4.03 19.83 -0.48
C PRO A 522 -2.64 19.21 -0.22
N SER A 523 -2.58 18.11 0.56
CA SER A 523 -1.33 17.36 0.78
C SER A 523 -0.88 16.58 -0.46
N ASP A 524 -1.82 16.17 -1.30
CA ASP A 524 -1.51 15.46 -2.54
C ASP A 524 -1.11 16.44 -3.66
N ALA A 525 -1.52 17.69 -3.57
CA ALA A 525 -1.22 18.72 -4.58
C ALA A 525 0.29 18.89 -4.82
N ILE A 526 1.12 18.63 -3.81
CA ILE A 526 2.59 18.70 -3.92
C ILE A 526 3.16 17.70 -4.94
N TRP A 527 2.44 16.62 -5.24
CA TRP A 527 2.85 15.62 -6.23
C TRP A 527 2.66 16.10 -7.67
N PHE A 528 1.67 16.96 -7.90
CA PHE A 528 1.23 17.33 -9.23
C PHE A 528 2.04 18.49 -9.81
N THR A 529 2.21 18.48 -11.13
CA THR A 529 2.71 19.66 -11.84
C THR A 529 1.76 20.84 -11.65
N LEU A 530 2.26 22.07 -11.77
CA LEU A 530 1.45 23.29 -11.62
C LEU A 530 0.25 23.32 -12.60
N GLU A 531 0.41 22.74 -13.78
CA GLU A 531 -0.67 22.61 -14.76
C GLU A 531 -1.73 21.61 -14.29
N SER A 532 -1.31 20.47 -13.75
CA SER A 532 -2.21 19.45 -13.23
C SER A 532 -2.95 19.89 -11.96
N GLN A 533 -2.33 20.72 -11.11
CA GLN A 533 -3.01 21.33 -9.97
C GLN A 533 -4.15 22.27 -10.40
N LYS A 534 -4.03 22.89 -11.57
CA LYS A 534 -5.06 23.76 -12.16
C LYS A 534 -6.05 23.02 -13.06
N ASN A 535 -6.08 21.69 -13.00
CA ASN A 535 -7.03 20.89 -13.78
C ASN A 535 -8.46 21.38 -13.52
N PRO A 536 -9.23 21.77 -14.55
CA PRO A 536 -10.55 22.36 -14.40
C PRO A 536 -11.54 21.39 -13.74
N ASP A 537 -11.39 20.08 -13.93
CA ASP A 537 -12.27 19.09 -13.30
C ASP A 537 -12.03 19.06 -11.79
N TYR A 538 -10.77 19.13 -11.34
CA TYR A 538 -10.45 19.19 -9.90
C TYR A 538 -10.96 20.49 -9.28
N GLN A 539 -10.70 21.62 -9.91
CA GLN A 539 -11.16 22.92 -9.44
C GLN A 539 -12.69 22.98 -9.38
N GLY A 540 -13.33 22.50 -10.42
CA GLY A 540 -14.78 22.42 -10.49
C GLY A 540 -15.39 21.59 -9.36
N LEU A 541 -14.80 20.47 -8.98
CA LEU A 541 -15.27 19.63 -7.86
C LEU A 541 -15.01 20.26 -6.48
N LEU A 542 -13.97 21.08 -6.34
CA LEU A 542 -13.64 21.78 -5.09
C LEU A 542 -14.53 23.00 -4.83
N GLU A 543 -15.04 23.64 -5.87
CA GLU A 543 -15.81 24.88 -5.79
C GLU A 543 -17.26 24.68 -5.33
N GLY A 544 -17.53 24.61 -4.03
CA GLY A 544 -18.87 24.55 -3.45
C GLY A 544 -19.37 23.16 -3.09
N ALA A 545 -20.46 23.10 -2.36
CA ALA A 545 -21.06 21.85 -1.88
C ALA A 545 -21.88 21.15 -2.95
N LEU A 546 -21.81 19.83 -2.99
CA LEU A 546 -22.66 19.01 -3.87
C LEU A 546 -24.07 18.89 -3.33
N PHE A 547 -24.21 18.71 -2.01
CA PHE A 547 -25.48 18.62 -1.31
C PHE A 547 -25.64 19.79 -0.31
N TYR A 548 -26.86 20.22 -0.12
CA TYR A 548 -27.24 21.26 0.82
C TYR A 548 -28.34 20.73 1.72
N GLN A 549 -28.48 21.31 2.92
CA GLN A 549 -29.54 21.01 3.86
C GLN A 549 -30.36 22.27 4.12
N ASP A 550 -31.70 22.16 4.05
CA ASP A 550 -32.61 23.24 4.38
C ASP A 550 -32.87 23.32 5.89
N VAL A 551 -33.71 24.28 6.29
CA VAL A 551 -34.10 24.50 7.70
C VAL A 551 -34.94 23.36 8.28
N ASP A 552 -35.59 22.58 7.44
CA ASP A 552 -36.42 21.42 7.78
C ASP A 552 -35.63 20.10 7.77
N ASN A 553 -34.31 20.18 7.66
CA ASN A 553 -33.38 19.05 7.55
C ASN A 553 -33.56 18.18 6.30
N ASN A 554 -34.19 18.69 5.23
CA ASN A 554 -34.18 18.02 3.95
C ASN A 554 -32.90 18.33 3.18
N TYR A 555 -32.45 17.36 2.38
CA TYR A 555 -31.29 17.49 1.53
C TYR A 555 -31.72 17.78 0.09
N PHE A 556 -30.98 18.61 -0.57
CA PHE A 556 -31.12 18.85 -2.01
C PHE A 556 -29.74 18.94 -2.68
N ILE A 557 -29.72 18.72 -3.98
CA ILE A 557 -28.49 18.64 -4.77
C ILE A 557 -28.30 19.90 -5.62
N SER A 558 -27.08 20.36 -5.77
CA SER A 558 -26.72 21.33 -6.80
C SER A 558 -26.64 20.62 -8.15
N LEU A 559 -27.55 20.98 -9.08
CA LEU A 559 -27.64 20.29 -10.38
C LEU A 559 -26.36 20.46 -11.21
N ASP A 560 -25.80 21.67 -11.25
CA ASP A 560 -24.56 21.93 -11.99
C ASP A 560 -23.39 21.10 -11.43
N ARG A 561 -23.30 21.01 -10.08
CA ARG A 561 -22.28 20.19 -9.40
C ARG A 561 -22.50 18.70 -9.60
N ALA A 562 -23.76 18.27 -9.60
CA ALA A 562 -24.11 16.89 -9.86
C ALA A 562 -23.67 16.46 -11.27
N ASP A 563 -23.89 17.30 -12.27
CA ASP A 563 -23.49 16.99 -13.65
C ASP A 563 -21.97 16.95 -13.82
N LEU A 564 -21.25 17.89 -13.17
CA LEU A 564 -19.79 17.86 -13.15
C LEU A 564 -19.27 16.59 -12.44
N THR A 565 -19.86 16.25 -11.30
CA THR A 565 -19.46 15.04 -10.55
C THR A 565 -19.75 13.77 -11.33
N ARG A 566 -20.90 13.68 -12.00
CA ARG A 566 -21.24 12.55 -12.88
C ARG A 566 -20.23 12.39 -14.02
N LYS A 567 -19.87 13.50 -14.68
CA LYS A 567 -18.87 13.50 -15.77
C LYS A 567 -17.51 13.02 -15.25
N TYR A 568 -17.09 13.51 -14.08
CA TYR A 568 -15.81 13.12 -13.48
C TYR A 568 -15.77 11.64 -13.07
N LEU A 569 -16.83 11.15 -12.41
CA LEU A 569 -16.96 9.71 -12.09
C LEU A 569 -16.95 8.85 -13.35
N ALA A 570 -17.61 9.30 -14.42
CA ALA A 570 -17.58 8.60 -15.70
C ALA A 570 -16.16 8.53 -16.30
N GLN A 571 -15.35 9.58 -16.14
CA GLN A 571 -13.95 9.55 -16.56
C GLN A 571 -13.12 8.53 -15.76
N LEU A 572 -13.35 8.39 -14.45
CA LEU A 572 -12.68 7.40 -13.63
C LEU A 572 -13.02 5.96 -14.06
N SER A 573 -14.25 5.73 -14.51
CA SER A 573 -14.78 4.41 -14.86
C SER A 573 -14.81 4.09 -16.36
N LEU A 574 -14.42 5.02 -17.24
CA LEU A 574 -14.58 4.86 -18.72
C LEU A 574 -14.00 3.55 -19.28
N HIS A 575 -12.93 3.07 -18.71
CA HIS A 575 -12.29 1.80 -19.08
C HIS A 575 -12.20 0.85 -17.89
N SER A 576 -13.04 1.06 -16.87
CA SER A 576 -13.11 0.21 -15.70
C SER A 576 -13.62 -1.18 -16.08
N LEU A 577 -12.99 -2.19 -15.49
CA LEU A 577 -13.44 -3.58 -15.56
C LEU A 577 -14.48 -3.88 -14.49
N GLN A 578 -14.56 -3.04 -13.46
CA GLN A 578 -15.58 -3.10 -12.43
C GLN A 578 -16.82 -2.30 -12.87
N ASN A 579 -17.99 -2.89 -12.74
CA ASN A 579 -19.24 -2.16 -12.90
C ASN A 579 -19.53 -1.32 -11.64
N TRP A 580 -19.79 -0.02 -11.82
CA TRP A 580 -20.15 0.88 -10.72
C TRP A 580 -21.50 0.56 -10.07
N GLU A 581 -22.37 -0.17 -10.78
CA GLU A 581 -23.70 -0.55 -10.31
C GLU A 581 -23.70 -1.82 -9.46
N GLU A 582 -22.64 -2.59 -9.50
CA GLU A 582 -22.54 -3.84 -8.77
C GLU A 582 -21.93 -3.63 -7.38
N PRO A 583 -22.41 -4.35 -6.35
CA PRO A 583 -21.75 -4.43 -5.08
C PRO A 583 -20.31 -4.91 -5.27
N LEU A 584 -19.39 -4.38 -4.47
CA LEU A 584 -18.00 -4.79 -4.52
C LEU A 584 -17.81 -6.27 -4.17
N ILE A 585 -18.73 -6.84 -3.41
CA ILE A 585 -18.74 -8.25 -3.02
C ILE A 585 -20.18 -8.73 -3.05
N SER A 586 -20.49 -9.66 -3.94
CA SER A 586 -21.73 -10.42 -3.89
C SER A 586 -21.47 -11.75 -3.22
N TYR A 587 -22.06 -11.97 -2.03
CA TYR A 587 -22.09 -13.31 -1.44
C TYR A 587 -23.22 -14.08 -2.09
N GLN A 588 -22.87 -15.14 -2.79
CA GLN A 588 -23.81 -16.22 -3.00
C GLN A 588 -23.82 -17.05 -1.71
N SER A 589 -24.93 -16.97 -0.99
CA SER A 589 -25.27 -17.80 0.16
C SER A 589 -25.21 -19.29 -0.20
#